data_f6aab06f8c9d9cedb8dfea9c10c743bb
#
_entry.id   f6aab06f8c9d9cedb8dfea9c10c743bb
#
_cell.length_a   1.000
_cell.length_b   1.000
_cell.length_c   1.000
_cell.angle_alpha   90.00
_cell.angle_beta   90.00
_cell.angle_gamma   90.00
#
_symmetry.space_group_name_H-M   'P 1'
#
loop_
_entity.id
_entity.type
_entity.pdbx_description
1 polymer ?
#
loop_
_entity_poly.entity_id
_entity_poly.type
_entity_poly.pdbx_seq_one_letter_code
_entity_poly.pdbx_strand_id
1 'polypeptide(L)'
;MSGRPRVDGLLQLRAEPSAATDGLNERQEQILAAIGANGAASVAELAEQFSVTTQTIRRDLKLLNERGLLVKGFGGAFAAPGVARYTYNERGSTEVDIKRQLVNALKPILFDGATVFVGLGTTFHGLHQVVAEFPGMLVASPNLEVVYSCAMNTDATVYVYGGYVRNKDTSILTLAESNRQKFKFDIAIIGASAIDREGSVLEFDPMEVDLVRDVLALSRRVVLVAHNGKFSKSAPHVVTHLSDVDVLVTNGDPATYFDDATPLKGLDIIRV
;
A
#
# COMPACT_ATOMS: atom_id res chain seq x y z
N MET A 1 -51.58 -3.87 10.37
CA MET A 1 -50.67 -3.07 11.24
C MET A 1 -49.49 -3.97 11.61
N SER A 2 -48.43 -3.87 10.85
CA SER A 2 -47.21 -4.68 11.09
C SER A 2 -46.04 -3.70 11.34
N GLY A 3 -45.68 -3.60 12.61
CA GLY A 3 -44.56 -2.78 13.04
C GLY A 3 -43.24 -3.43 12.64
N ARG A 4 -42.42 -2.70 11.85
CA ARG A 4 -41.01 -3.02 11.62
C ARG A 4 -40.21 -2.73 12.88
N PRO A 5 -39.31 -3.62 13.32
CA PRO A 5 -38.42 -3.31 14.42
C PRO A 5 -37.44 -2.19 14.01
N ARG A 6 -37.27 -1.21 14.89
CA ARG A 6 -36.25 -0.15 14.75
C ARG A 6 -34.86 -0.76 14.94
N VAL A 7 -33.96 -0.47 14.01
CA VAL A 7 -32.54 -0.85 14.04
C VAL A 7 -31.72 0.21 14.79
N ASP A 8 -32.05 0.48 16.06
CA ASP A 8 -31.34 1.50 16.87
C ASP A 8 -30.19 0.92 17.70
N GLY A 9 -29.72 -0.30 17.38
CA GLY A 9 -28.70 -1.00 18.17
C GLY A 9 -27.34 -1.27 17.49
N LEU A 10 -27.07 -0.79 16.29
CA LEU A 10 -25.89 -1.20 15.52
C LEU A 10 -24.74 -0.18 15.45
N LEU A 11 -24.77 0.88 16.25
CA LEU A 11 -23.77 1.97 16.20
C LEU A 11 -22.90 2.09 17.46
N GLN A 12 -22.74 1.02 18.26
CA GLN A 12 -21.81 1.03 19.40
C GLN A 12 -20.97 -0.24 19.51
N LEU A 13 -20.24 -0.58 18.44
CA LEU A 13 -19.05 -1.40 18.55
C LEU A 13 -17.83 -0.50 18.29
N ARG A 14 -17.61 0.47 19.15
CA ARG A 14 -16.26 0.98 19.42
C ARG A 14 -15.54 -0.18 20.12
N ALA A 15 -14.73 -0.93 19.38
CA ALA A 15 -13.71 -1.76 20.00
C ALA A 15 -12.76 -0.82 20.73
N GLU A 16 -12.86 -0.77 22.04
CA GLU A 16 -11.89 -0.09 22.90
C GLU A 16 -10.54 -0.81 22.76
N PRO A 17 -9.42 -0.11 22.60
CA PRO A 17 -8.08 -0.71 22.47
C PRO A 17 -7.48 -0.99 23.85
N SER A 18 -8.20 -1.61 24.79
CA SER A 18 -7.69 -1.56 26.15
C SER A 18 -7.16 -2.87 26.73
N ALA A 19 -7.62 -4.04 26.33
CA ALA A 19 -7.22 -5.29 27.00
C ALA A 19 -5.93 -5.94 26.45
N ALA A 20 -5.58 -5.70 25.19
CA ALA A 20 -4.42 -6.35 24.56
C ALA A 20 -3.07 -5.64 24.84
N THR A 21 -3.12 -4.36 25.16
CA THR A 21 -1.93 -3.53 25.45
C THR A 21 -1.64 -3.41 26.95
N ASP A 22 -2.55 -3.81 27.82
CA ASP A 22 -2.35 -3.76 29.28
C ASP A 22 -1.10 -4.54 29.71
N GLY A 23 -0.19 -3.87 30.45
CA GLY A 23 1.04 -4.46 30.96
C GLY A 23 2.18 -4.57 29.94
N LEU A 24 2.12 -3.83 28.84
CA LEU A 24 3.29 -3.56 27.99
C LEU A 24 4.21 -2.55 28.69
N ASN A 25 5.52 -2.71 28.47
CA ASN A 25 6.46 -1.66 28.87
C ASN A 25 6.56 -0.59 27.75
N GLU A 26 7.10 0.57 28.11
CA GLU A 26 7.22 1.72 27.20
C GLU A 26 7.91 1.38 25.87
N ARG A 27 8.97 0.58 25.90
CA ARG A 27 9.66 0.14 24.67
C ARG A 27 8.74 -0.72 23.78
N GLN A 28 7.95 -1.59 24.35
CA GLN A 28 7.01 -2.46 23.60
C GLN A 28 5.89 -1.64 22.95
N GLU A 29 5.40 -0.61 23.64
CA GLU A 29 4.44 0.35 23.08
C GLU A 29 5.06 1.14 21.93
N GLN A 30 6.29 1.61 22.10
CA GLN A 30 7.02 2.33 21.05
C GLN A 30 7.37 1.43 19.86
N ILE A 31 7.66 0.15 20.07
CA ILE A 31 7.83 -0.84 19.00
C ILE A 31 6.52 -1.00 18.20
N LEU A 32 5.38 -1.12 18.89
CA LEU A 32 4.07 -1.20 18.22
C LEU A 32 3.77 0.07 17.44
N ALA A 33 4.06 1.24 17.99
CA ALA A 33 3.88 2.52 17.32
C ALA A 33 4.78 2.62 16.06
N ALA A 34 6.05 2.22 16.17
CA ALA A 34 6.98 2.21 15.04
C ALA A 34 6.56 1.24 13.93
N ILE A 35 6.17 0.02 14.30
CA ILE A 35 5.64 -0.97 13.35
C ILE A 35 4.29 -0.53 12.80
N GLY A 36 3.45 0.08 13.63
CA GLY A 36 2.20 0.69 13.23
C GLY A 36 2.40 1.76 12.15
N ALA A 37 3.28 2.72 12.38
CA ALA A 37 3.57 3.83 11.47
C ALA A 37 4.23 3.38 10.14
N ASN A 38 5.09 2.37 10.21
CA ASN A 38 5.90 1.94 9.06
C ASN A 38 5.38 0.67 8.37
N GLY A 39 4.37 0.00 8.96
CA GLY A 39 3.84 -1.30 8.50
C GLY A 39 4.72 -2.48 8.92
N ALA A 40 6.02 -2.29 9.03
CA ALA A 40 7.01 -3.26 9.51
C ALA A 40 8.23 -2.58 10.13
N ALA A 41 9.02 -3.37 10.86
CA ALA A 41 10.39 -2.99 11.24
C ALA A 41 11.26 -4.24 11.35
N SER A 42 12.53 -4.13 10.97
CA SER A 42 13.51 -5.20 11.17
C SER A 42 14.01 -5.21 12.61
N VAL A 43 14.50 -6.38 13.04
CA VAL A 43 15.14 -6.54 14.37
C VAL A 43 16.36 -5.64 14.50
N ALA A 44 17.09 -5.40 13.41
CA ALA A 44 18.30 -4.57 13.42
C ALA A 44 17.94 -3.09 13.62
N GLU A 45 17.00 -2.56 12.83
CA GLU A 45 16.50 -1.18 12.95
C GLU A 45 15.97 -0.88 14.34
N LEU A 46 15.13 -1.77 14.89
CA LEU A 46 14.60 -1.61 16.24
C LEU A 46 15.69 -1.68 17.31
N ALA A 47 16.68 -2.54 17.15
CA ALA A 47 17.80 -2.65 18.08
C ALA A 47 18.63 -1.37 18.11
N GLU A 48 18.89 -0.77 16.95
CA GLU A 48 19.58 0.51 16.81
C GLU A 48 18.73 1.66 17.37
N GLN A 49 17.46 1.77 16.96
CA GLN A 49 16.54 2.83 17.39
C GLN A 49 16.38 2.88 18.91
N PHE A 50 16.26 1.72 19.56
CA PHE A 50 16.07 1.63 21.01
C PHE A 50 17.38 1.43 21.79
N SER A 51 18.54 1.42 21.13
CA SER A 51 19.87 1.22 21.76
C SER A 51 19.91 -0.05 22.64
N VAL A 52 19.34 -1.15 22.16
CA VAL A 52 19.31 -2.45 22.84
C VAL A 52 19.85 -3.55 21.91
N THR A 53 20.11 -4.73 22.49
CA THR A 53 20.56 -5.87 21.68
C THR A 53 19.44 -6.43 20.80
N THR A 54 19.81 -7.02 19.67
CA THR A 54 18.86 -7.73 18.78
C THR A 54 18.12 -8.86 19.52
N GLN A 55 18.75 -9.45 20.54
CA GLN A 55 18.12 -10.47 21.38
C GLN A 55 16.99 -9.90 22.24
N THR A 56 17.16 -8.68 22.75
CA THR A 56 16.12 -7.96 23.50
C THR A 56 14.91 -7.69 22.61
N ILE A 57 15.14 -7.15 21.41
CA ILE A 57 14.08 -6.91 20.43
C ILE A 57 13.36 -8.22 20.06
N ARG A 58 14.10 -9.31 19.80
CA ARG A 58 13.47 -10.62 19.49
C ARG A 58 12.55 -11.13 20.60
N ARG A 59 12.86 -10.84 21.87
CA ARG A 59 12.00 -11.19 23.02
C ARG A 59 10.75 -10.32 23.04
N ASP A 60 10.88 -9.01 22.84
CA ASP A 60 9.75 -8.09 22.79
C ASP A 60 8.81 -8.45 21.63
N LEU A 61 9.35 -8.64 20.43
CA LEU A 61 8.57 -9.05 19.26
C LEU A 61 7.87 -10.41 19.46
N LYS A 62 8.51 -11.36 20.17
CA LYS A 62 7.88 -12.63 20.50
C LYS A 62 6.67 -12.44 21.41
N LEU A 63 6.81 -11.65 22.47
CA LEU A 63 5.71 -11.36 23.41
C LEU A 63 4.56 -10.63 22.72
N LEU A 64 4.86 -9.62 21.91
CA LEU A 64 3.85 -8.87 21.18
C LEU A 64 3.11 -9.74 20.15
N ASN A 65 3.82 -10.66 19.48
CA ASN A 65 3.22 -11.64 18.57
C ASN A 65 2.32 -12.65 19.31
N GLU A 66 2.74 -13.14 20.47
CA GLU A 66 1.94 -14.05 21.30
C GLU A 66 0.65 -13.39 21.80
N ARG A 67 0.66 -12.06 21.96
CA ARG A 67 -0.54 -11.25 22.28
C ARG A 67 -1.36 -10.86 21.05
N GLY A 68 -0.94 -11.25 19.83
CA GLY A 68 -1.64 -10.92 18.58
C GLY A 68 -1.55 -9.44 18.17
N LEU A 69 -0.63 -8.67 18.78
CA LEU A 69 -0.47 -7.23 18.51
C LEU A 69 0.38 -6.94 17.27
N LEU A 70 1.16 -7.92 16.83
CA LEU A 70 1.93 -7.89 15.60
C LEU A 70 2.08 -9.31 15.03
N VAL A 71 2.59 -9.41 13.81
CA VAL A 71 2.95 -10.69 13.17
C VAL A 71 4.47 -10.72 13.03
N LYS A 72 5.10 -11.76 13.58
CA LYS A 72 6.54 -11.97 13.46
C LYS A 72 6.87 -12.60 12.11
N GLY A 73 7.81 -11.98 11.37
CA GLY A 73 8.37 -12.49 10.12
C GLY A 73 9.85 -12.83 10.21
N PHE A 74 10.42 -13.23 9.09
CA PHE A 74 11.87 -13.51 9.00
C PHE A 74 12.65 -12.19 9.12
N GLY A 75 13.44 -12.06 10.17
CA GLY A 75 14.27 -10.87 10.43
C GLY A 75 13.56 -9.64 11.03
N GLY A 76 12.24 -9.67 11.26
CA GLY A 76 11.49 -8.52 11.78
C GLY A 76 10.08 -8.84 12.23
N ALA A 77 9.24 -7.82 12.26
CA ALA A 77 7.82 -7.94 12.58
C ALA A 77 6.96 -6.97 11.76
N PHE A 78 5.70 -7.33 11.60
CA PHE A 78 4.70 -6.64 10.80
C PHE A 78 3.49 -6.27 11.65
N ALA A 79 2.77 -5.21 11.29
CA ALA A 79 1.56 -4.83 11.98
C ALA A 79 0.49 -5.92 11.90
N ALA A 80 -0.10 -6.28 13.04
CA ALA A 80 -1.24 -7.20 13.06
C ALA A 80 -2.44 -6.60 12.32
N PRO A 81 -3.36 -7.42 11.76
CA PRO A 81 -4.47 -6.94 10.94
C PRO A 81 -5.33 -5.83 11.56
N GLY A 82 -5.49 -5.81 12.89
CA GLY A 82 -6.22 -4.75 13.61
C GLY A 82 -5.44 -3.44 13.75
N VAL A 83 -4.12 -3.51 13.89
CA VAL A 83 -3.21 -2.35 14.01
C VAL A 83 -3.01 -1.69 12.64
N ALA A 84 -3.03 -2.48 11.56
CA ALA A 84 -2.87 -1.98 10.19
C ALA A 84 -3.99 -1.01 9.75
N ARG A 85 -5.19 -1.06 10.35
CA ARG A 85 -6.28 -0.12 10.03
C ARG A 85 -6.00 1.30 10.51
N TYR A 86 -5.42 1.43 11.69
CA TYR A 86 -5.02 2.75 12.22
C TYR A 86 -3.97 3.40 11.30
N THR A 87 -3.00 2.62 10.87
CA THR A 87 -1.92 3.08 9.98
C THR A 87 -2.39 3.41 8.57
N TYR A 88 -3.43 2.77 8.05
CA TYR A 88 -3.99 3.14 6.75
C TYR A 88 -4.63 4.53 6.78
N ASN A 89 -5.45 4.82 7.80
CA ASN A 89 -6.06 6.13 7.98
C ASN A 89 -5.03 7.23 8.24
N GLU A 90 -4.02 6.95 9.08
CA GLU A 90 -2.91 7.86 9.32
C GLU A 90 -2.10 8.10 8.04
N ARG A 91 -1.78 7.06 7.27
CA ARG A 91 -1.14 7.21 5.97
C ARG A 91 -1.98 7.99 4.97
N GLY A 92 -3.30 7.91 5.04
CA GLY A 92 -4.22 8.73 4.24
C GLY A 92 -4.06 10.22 4.51
N SER A 93 -3.85 10.60 5.77
CA SER A 93 -3.71 11.98 6.23
C SER A 93 -2.28 12.52 6.25
N THR A 94 -1.27 11.64 6.14
CA THR A 94 0.14 12.05 6.07
C THR A 94 0.59 12.28 4.63
N GLU A 95 1.50 13.25 4.43
CA GLU A 95 2.13 13.53 3.13
C GLU A 95 1.11 13.82 2.00
N VAL A 96 -0.04 14.41 2.33
CA VAL A 96 -1.14 14.65 1.37
C VAL A 96 -0.67 15.49 0.17
N ASP A 97 0.13 16.52 0.43
CA ASP A 97 0.65 17.39 -0.64
C ASP A 97 1.61 16.65 -1.56
N ILE A 98 2.50 15.82 -1.00
CA ILE A 98 3.43 14.98 -1.78
C ILE A 98 2.63 13.98 -2.64
N LYS A 99 1.64 13.30 -2.06
CA LYS A 99 0.80 12.35 -2.79
C LYS A 99 0.04 13.03 -3.93
N ARG A 100 -0.48 14.23 -3.69
CA ARG A 100 -1.16 15.02 -4.73
C ARG A 100 -0.19 15.40 -5.86
N GLN A 101 1.04 15.78 -5.56
CA GLN A 101 2.07 16.06 -6.56
C GLN A 101 2.42 14.81 -7.38
N LEU A 102 2.62 13.67 -6.70
CA LEU A 102 2.90 12.38 -7.35
C LEU A 102 1.77 11.96 -8.29
N VAL A 103 0.51 12.11 -7.87
CA VAL A 103 -0.65 11.80 -8.72
C VAL A 103 -0.74 12.76 -9.91
N ASN A 104 -0.51 14.05 -9.72
CA ASN A 104 -0.51 15.02 -10.81
C ASN A 104 0.60 14.75 -11.84
N ALA A 105 1.72 14.20 -11.42
CA ALA A 105 2.82 13.84 -12.31
C ALA A 105 2.49 12.65 -13.24
N LEU A 106 1.33 11.99 -13.05
CA LEU A 106 0.84 10.97 -13.98
C LEU A 106 0.23 11.56 -15.27
N LYS A 107 -0.14 12.87 -15.30
CA LYS A 107 -0.79 13.49 -16.45
C LYS A 107 -0.06 13.27 -17.78
N PRO A 108 1.26 13.43 -17.90
CA PRO A 108 1.96 13.21 -19.18
C PRO A 108 2.01 11.75 -19.62
N ILE A 109 1.60 10.81 -18.76
CA ILE A 109 1.60 9.37 -19.04
C ILE A 109 0.22 8.90 -19.52
N LEU A 110 -0.86 9.54 -19.05
CA LEU A 110 -2.23 9.19 -19.34
C LEU A 110 -2.67 9.77 -20.70
N PHE A 111 -3.68 9.17 -21.31
CA PHE A 111 -4.28 9.61 -22.55
C PHE A 111 -5.76 9.20 -22.66
N ASP A 112 -6.50 9.85 -23.53
CA ASP A 112 -7.92 9.59 -23.74
C ASP A 112 -8.18 8.14 -24.17
N GLY A 113 -9.16 7.51 -23.58
CA GLY A 113 -9.53 6.11 -23.88
C GLY A 113 -8.58 5.05 -23.31
N ALA A 114 -7.58 5.42 -22.52
CA ALA A 114 -6.63 4.46 -21.93
C ALA A 114 -7.32 3.45 -21.02
N THR A 115 -6.90 2.19 -21.09
CA THR A 115 -7.26 1.13 -20.14
C THR A 115 -6.20 1.06 -19.05
N VAL A 116 -6.54 1.50 -17.85
CA VAL A 116 -5.59 1.70 -16.75
C VAL A 116 -5.93 0.83 -15.56
N PHE A 117 -4.94 0.12 -15.03
CA PHE A 117 -5.01 -0.48 -13.70
C PHE A 117 -4.43 0.48 -12.67
N VAL A 118 -5.08 0.61 -11.53
CA VAL A 118 -4.61 1.38 -10.38
C VAL A 118 -4.54 0.47 -9.17
N GLY A 119 -3.35 0.30 -8.63
CA GLY A 119 -3.07 -0.56 -7.49
C GLY A 119 -3.62 -0.03 -6.16
N LEU A 120 -3.28 -0.74 -5.11
CA LEU A 120 -3.62 -0.40 -3.73
C LEU A 120 -2.72 0.72 -3.17
N GLY A 121 -3.20 1.36 -2.11
CA GLY A 121 -2.43 2.34 -1.35
C GLY A 121 -3.07 3.73 -1.32
N THR A 122 -2.75 4.46 -0.26
CA THR A 122 -3.26 5.83 -0.02
C THR A 122 -2.63 6.89 -0.94
N THR A 123 -1.60 6.53 -1.69
CA THR A 123 -0.96 7.40 -2.68
C THR A 123 -1.94 7.82 -3.78
N PHE A 124 -2.89 6.95 -4.11
CA PHE A 124 -3.85 7.16 -5.19
C PHE A 124 -5.14 7.87 -4.76
N HIS A 125 -5.24 8.30 -3.50
CA HIS A 125 -6.33 9.16 -3.08
C HIS A 125 -6.28 10.47 -3.88
N GLY A 126 -7.38 10.86 -4.46
CA GLY A 126 -7.45 12.04 -5.33
C GLY A 126 -7.09 11.80 -6.82
N LEU A 127 -6.78 10.56 -7.24
CA LEU A 127 -6.48 10.23 -8.63
C LEU A 127 -7.62 10.59 -9.59
N HIS A 128 -8.87 10.56 -9.12
CA HIS A 128 -10.05 10.98 -9.90
C HIS A 128 -9.90 12.38 -10.50
N GLN A 129 -9.18 13.30 -9.83
CA GLN A 129 -8.96 14.67 -10.36
C GLN A 129 -8.13 14.65 -11.63
N VAL A 130 -7.18 13.73 -11.75
CA VAL A 130 -6.37 13.56 -12.95
C VAL A 130 -7.14 12.76 -14.01
N VAL A 131 -7.82 11.69 -13.62
CA VAL A 131 -8.63 10.86 -14.54
C VAL A 131 -9.72 11.69 -15.22
N ALA A 132 -10.34 12.65 -14.53
CA ALA A 132 -11.35 13.55 -15.08
C ALA A 132 -10.88 14.40 -16.26
N GLU A 133 -9.57 14.57 -16.45
CA GLU A 133 -9.00 15.32 -17.57
C GLU A 133 -8.90 14.49 -18.86
N PHE A 134 -9.10 13.16 -18.78
CA PHE A 134 -8.93 12.22 -19.90
C PHE A 134 -10.24 11.46 -20.19
N PRO A 135 -11.04 11.86 -21.18
CA PRO A 135 -12.30 11.22 -21.48
C PRO A 135 -12.15 9.78 -21.99
N GLY A 136 -13.16 8.97 -21.74
CA GLY A 136 -13.30 7.62 -22.27
C GLY A 136 -12.38 6.57 -21.66
N MET A 137 -11.68 6.87 -20.57
CA MET A 137 -10.82 5.91 -19.87
C MET A 137 -11.61 4.74 -19.27
N LEU A 138 -10.96 3.57 -19.20
CA LEU A 138 -11.36 2.49 -18.31
C LEU A 138 -10.37 2.43 -17.15
N VAL A 139 -10.86 2.55 -15.92
CA VAL A 139 -10.09 2.44 -14.68
C VAL A 139 -10.48 1.17 -13.95
N ALA A 140 -9.55 0.23 -13.83
CA ALA A 140 -9.72 -0.99 -13.05
C ALA A 140 -8.91 -0.90 -11.76
N SER A 141 -9.53 -1.17 -10.60
CA SER A 141 -8.82 -1.07 -9.32
C SER A 141 -9.37 -2.02 -8.25
N PRO A 142 -8.51 -2.59 -7.39
CA PRO A 142 -8.89 -3.23 -6.15
C PRO A 142 -9.00 -2.25 -4.97
N ASN A 143 -8.77 -0.96 -5.18
CA ASN A 143 -8.81 0.09 -4.18
C ASN A 143 -10.20 0.73 -4.15
N LEU A 144 -10.97 0.50 -3.09
CA LEU A 144 -12.34 0.97 -2.98
C LEU A 144 -12.45 2.51 -3.05
N GLU A 145 -11.47 3.23 -2.53
CA GLU A 145 -11.43 4.70 -2.59
C GLU A 145 -11.26 5.19 -4.03
N VAL A 146 -10.35 4.58 -4.78
CA VAL A 146 -10.16 4.89 -6.22
C VAL A 146 -11.41 4.56 -7.01
N VAL A 147 -12.00 3.39 -6.78
CA VAL A 147 -13.24 2.96 -7.43
C VAL A 147 -14.36 3.96 -7.18
N TYR A 148 -14.62 4.28 -5.91
CA TYR A 148 -15.69 5.18 -5.52
C TYR A 148 -15.47 6.60 -6.07
N SER A 149 -14.28 7.15 -5.87
CA SER A 149 -13.99 8.53 -6.28
C SER A 149 -14.01 8.71 -7.80
N CYS A 150 -13.48 7.76 -8.57
CA CYS A 150 -13.55 7.81 -10.03
C CYS A 150 -14.99 7.64 -10.53
N ALA A 151 -15.76 6.69 -9.99
CA ALA A 151 -17.15 6.46 -10.42
C ALA A 151 -18.07 7.66 -10.15
N MET A 152 -17.79 8.43 -9.08
CA MET A 152 -18.62 9.58 -8.71
C MET A 152 -18.21 10.90 -9.36
N ASN A 153 -16.97 11.03 -9.83
CA ASN A 153 -16.42 12.33 -10.21
C ASN A 153 -15.80 12.36 -11.62
N THR A 154 -15.91 11.28 -12.39
CA THR A 154 -15.35 11.21 -13.77
C THR A 154 -16.30 10.49 -14.72
N ASP A 155 -16.06 10.64 -16.03
CA ASP A 155 -16.75 9.91 -17.09
C ASP A 155 -16.11 8.54 -17.40
N ALA A 156 -15.10 8.13 -16.60
CA ALA A 156 -14.41 6.88 -16.82
C ALA A 156 -15.33 5.67 -16.55
N THR A 157 -15.20 4.63 -17.34
CA THR A 157 -15.75 3.33 -17.02
C THR A 157 -14.91 2.72 -15.87
N VAL A 158 -15.53 2.52 -14.71
CA VAL A 158 -14.82 2.00 -13.54
C VAL A 158 -15.11 0.52 -13.35
N TYR A 159 -14.05 -0.28 -13.32
CA TYR A 159 -14.12 -1.71 -13.06
C TYR A 159 -13.55 -2.04 -11.68
N VAL A 160 -14.37 -2.69 -10.85
CA VAL A 160 -13.96 -3.19 -9.53
C VAL A 160 -13.27 -4.53 -9.71
N TYR A 161 -12.01 -4.64 -9.33
CA TYR A 161 -11.36 -5.94 -9.19
C TYR A 161 -12.04 -6.68 -8.04
N GLY A 162 -12.98 -7.55 -8.39
CA GLY A 162 -13.99 -8.10 -7.50
C GLY A 162 -13.47 -9.04 -6.43
N GLY A 163 -14.22 -9.13 -5.34
CA GLY A 163 -13.91 -9.94 -4.19
C GLY A 163 -14.64 -9.43 -2.95
N TYR A 164 -13.99 -9.57 -1.80
CA TYR A 164 -14.49 -9.03 -0.54
C TYR A 164 -13.63 -7.84 -0.08
N VAL A 165 -14.27 -6.90 0.60
CA VAL A 165 -13.58 -5.73 1.15
C VAL A 165 -12.86 -6.11 2.42
N ARG A 166 -11.57 -5.89 2.46
CA ARG A 166 -10.74 -6.09 3.65
C ARG A 166 -10.89 -4.91 4.61
N ASN A 167 -11.32 -5.17 5.84
CA ASN A 167 -11.66 -4.12 6.81
C ASN A 167 -10.49 -3.24 7.25
N LYS A 168 -9.25 -3.67 7.08
CA LYS A 168 -8.08 -2.94 7.56
C LYS A 168 -7.70 -1.71 6.72
N ASP A 169 -7.99 -1.76 5.40
CA ASP A 169 -7.49 -0.76 4.44
C ASP A 169 -8.38 -0.58 3.20
N THR A 170 -9.62 -1.07 3.28
CA THR A 170 -10.60 -0.97 2.19
C THR A 170 -10.16 -1.59 0.85
N SER A 171 -9.12 -2.44 0.86
CA SER A 171 -8.72 -3.21 -0.32
C SER A 171 -9.77 -4.25 -0.68
N ILE A 172 -9.99 -4.45 -1.96
CA ILE A 172 -10.86 -5.50 -2.48
C ILE A 172 -9.98 -6.69 -2.87
N LEU A 173 -10.14 -7.81 -2.17
CA LEU A 173 -9.34 -9.02 -2.37
C LEU A 173 -10.15 -10.11 -3.06
N THR A 174 -9.57 -10.75 -4.06
CA THR A 174 -10.16 -11.88 -4.79
C THR A 174 -9.45 -13.17 -4.38
N LEU A 175 -10.21 -14.15 -3.90
CA LEU A 175 -9.66 -15.42 -3.42
C LEU A 175 -9.24 -16.38 -4.54
N ALA A 176 -9.75 -16.22 -5.76
CA ALA A 176 -9.48 -17.13 -6.86
C ALA A 176 -9.09 -16.37 -8.13
N GLU A 177 -7.97 -16.74 -8.75
CA GLU A 177 -7.51 -16.21 -10.05
C GLU A 177 -8.59 -16.36 -11.15
N SER A 178 -9.32 -17.48 -11.15
CA SER A 178 -10.36 -17.78 -12.13
C SER A 178 -11.50 -16.75 -12.15
N ASN A 179 -11.66 -15.98 -11.08
CA ASN A 179 -12.71 -14.96 -10.97
C ASN A 179 -12.22 -13.55 -11.33
N ARG A 180 -10.95 -13.39 -11.70
CA ARG A 180 -10.41 -12.10 -12.11
C ARG A 180 -10.65 -11.90 -13.60
N GLN A 181 -11.30 -10.79 -13.96
CA GLN A 181 -11.39 -10.36 -15.35
C GLN A 181 -9.99 -10.00 -15.87
N LYS A 182 -9.58 -10.62 -16.97
CA LYS A 182 -8.29 -10.35 -17.60
C LYS A 182 -8.45 -9.23 -18.62
N PHE A 183 -7.89 -8.06 -18.30
CA PHE A 183 -7.74 -6.94 -19.21
C PHE A 183 -6.33 -6.94 -19.79
N LYS A 184 -6.19 -6.44 -21.02
CA LYS A 184 -4.90 -5.97 -21.52
C LYS A 184 -4.81 -4.48 -21.22
N PHE A 185 -4.04 -4.12 -20.20
CA PHE A 185 -3.88 -2.74 -19.77
C PHE A 185 -2.91 -1.98 -20.68
N ASP A 186 -3.23 -0.73 -20.99
CA ASP A 186 -2.27 0.19 -21.58
C ASP A 186 -1.26 0.62 -20.53
N ILE A 187 -1.72 0.86 -19.29
CA ILE A 187 -0.89 1.32 -18.18
C ILE A 187 -1.31 0.60 -16.90
N ALA A 188 -0.32 0.05 -16.18
CA ALA A 188 -0.48 -0.35 -14.78
C ALA A 188 0.20 0.67 -13.88
N ILE A 189 -0.56 1.33 -13.03
CA ILE A 189 -0.06 2.26 -12.01
C ILE A 189 -0.06 1.54 -10.68
N ILE A 190 1.11 1.30 -10.13
CA ILE A 190 1.29 0.58 -8.87
C ILE A 190 2.01 1.43 -7.83
N GLY A 191 1.73 1.16 -6.56
CA GLY A 191 2.49 1.67 -5.43
C GLY A 191 3.48 0.62 -4.92
N ALA A 192 4.20 0.97 -3.85
CA ALA A 192 5.05 0.04 -3.12
C ALA A 192 4.94 0.29 -1.62
N SER A 193 5.11 -0.76 -0.83
CA SER A 193 5.34 -0.63 0.61
C SER A 193 6.80 -0.30 0.90
N ALA A 194 7.73 -0.86 0.12
CA ALA A 194 9.15 -0.58 0.22
C ALA A 194 9.86 -0.81 -1.12
N ILE A 195 11.05 -0.22 -1.26
CA ILE A 195 12.01 -0.49 -2.35
C ILE A 195 13.36 -0.69 -1.67
N ASP A 196 13.97 -1.86 -1.87
CA ASP A 196 15.27 -2.17 -1.27
C ASP A 196 16.44 -1.64 -2.11
N ARG A 197 17.67 -1.80 -1.58
CA ARG A 197 18.89 -1.33 -2.24
C ARG A 197 19.25 -2.10 -3.51
N GLU A 198 18.67 -3.27 -3.69
CA GLU A 198 18.85 -4.10 -4.88
C GLU A 198 17.87 -3.74 -5.99
N GLY A 199 16.89 -2.86 -5.69
CA GLY A 199 15.86 -2.41 -6.62
C GLY A 199 14.60 -3.29 -6.62
N SER A 200 14.45 -4.18 -5.64
CA SER A 200 13.22 -4.96 -5.49
C SER A 200 12.09 -4.08 -4.99
N VAL A 201 10.96 -4.14 -5.65
CA VAL A 201 9.69 -3.50 -5.22
C VAL A 201 8.96 -4.47 -4.31
N LEU A 202 8.70 -4.06 -3.08
CA LEU A 202 8.31 -4.95 -1.99
C LEU A 202 6.93 -4.61 -1.42
N GLU A 203 6.20 -5.66 -0.96
CA GLU A 203 4.87 -5.56 -0.36
C GLU A 203 4.72 -6.50 0.84
N PHE A 204 3.74 -6.19 1.74
CA PHE A 204 3.49 -6.97 2.96
C PHE A 204 2.51 -8.12 2.76
N ASP A 205 1.58 -8.01 1.83
CA ASP A 205 0.48 -8.96 1.68
C ASP A 205 0.68 -9.81 0.42
N PRO A 206 0.85 -11.14 0.54
CA PRO A 206 1.05 -12.02 -0.61
C PRO A 206 -0.13 -12.02 -1.59
N MET A 207 -1.36 -11.76 -1.13
CA MET A 207 -2.52 -11.68 -2.03
C MET A 207 -2.49 -10.41 -2.90
N GLU A 208 -1.94 -9.31 -2.37
CA GLU A 208 -1.68 -8.10 -3.14
C GLU A 208 -0.58 -8.35 -4.18
N VAL A 209 0.47 -9.05 -3.79
CA VAL A 209 1.58 -9.43 -4.68
C VAL A 209 1.09 -10.25 -5.87
N ASP A 210 0.31 -11.30 -5.61
CA ASP A 210 -0.22 -12.17 -6.66
C ASP A 210 -1.11 -11.42 -7.64
N LEU A 211 -1.99 -10.54 -7.12
CA LEU A 211 -2.82 -9.68 -7.96
C LEU A 211 -1.98 -8.77 -8.86
N VAL A 212 -1.01 -8.08 -8.26
CA VAL A 212 -0.20 -7.11 -9.00
C VAL A 212 0.66 -7.80 -10.06
N ARG A 213 1.28 -8.93 -9.74
CA ARG A 213 2.06 -9.72 -10.73
C ARG A 213 1.23 -10.13 -11.93
N ASP A 214 -0.02 -10.62 -11.71
CA ASP A 214 -0.93 -10.97 -12.79
C ASP A 214 -1.21 -9.76 -13.71
N VAL A 215 -1.42 -8.59 -13.10
CA VAL A 215 -1.68 -7.34 -13.84
C VAL A 215 -0.45 -6.88 -14.61
N LEU A 216 0.74 -6.91 -14.02
CA LEU A 216 1.98 -6.50 -14.69
C LEU A 216 2.23 -7.32 -15.95
N ALA A 217 2.00 -8.64 -15.90
CA ALA A 217 2.11 -9.54 -17.06
C ALA A 217 1.13 -9.20 -18.21
N LEU A 218 0.04 -8.50 -17.90
CA LEU A 218 -0.99 -8.10 -18.87
C LEU A 218 -0.89 -6.63 -19.29
N SER A 219 0.09 -5.89 -18.78
CA SER A 219 0.23 -4.45 -19.01
C SER A 219 1.29 -4.13 -20.05
N ARG A 220 1.06 -3.08 -20.85
CA ARG A 220 2.01 -2.58 -21.86
C ARG A 220 3.05 -1.65 -21.27
N ARG A 221 2.67 -0.91 -20.24
CA ARG A 221 3.52 0.04 -19.52
C ARG A 221 3.29 -0.06 -18.03
N VAL A 222 4.37 -0.12 -17.27
CA VAL A 222 4.34 -0.21 -15.79
C VAL A 222 4.85 1.11 -15.22
N VAL A 223 4.03 1.74 -14.40
CA VAL A 223 4.32 2.98 -13.70
C VAL A 223 4.33 2.74 -12.20
N LEU A 224 5.47 2.90 -11.57
CA LEU A 224 5.61 2.84 -10.13
C LEU A 224 5.54 4.24 -9.52
N VAL A 225 4.65 4.44 -8.57
CA VAL A 225 4.52 5.70 -7.83
C VAL A 225 4.96 5.48 -6.39
N ALA A 226 6.07 6.06 -6.02
CA ALA A 226 6.65 5.87 -4.68
C ALA A 226 7.30 7.16 -4.17
N HIS A 227 6.84 7.67 -3.01
CA HIS A 227 7.55 8.75 -2.35
C HIS A 227 8.90 8.27 -1.78
N ASN A 228 9.83 9.19 -1.57
CA ASN A 228 11.21 8.91 -1.15
C ASN A 228 11.32 8.04 0.12
N GLY A 229 10.42 8.19 1.08
CA GLY A 229 10.40 7.36 2.28
C GLY A 229 10.13 5.86 2.06
N LYS A 230 9.88 5.42 0.81
CA LYS A 230 9.74 4.00 0.46
C LYS A 230 11.09 3.30 0.23
N PHE A 231 12.12 4.05 -0.16
CA PHE A 231 13.47 3.53 -0.42
C PHE A 231 14.26 3.18 0.84
N SER A 232 13.78 3.57 2.02
CA SER A 232 14.41 3.25 3.32
C SER A 232 13.66 2.20 4.13
N LYS A 233 12.64 1.56 3.52
CA LYS A 233 11.79 0.57 4.18
C LYS A 233 12.04 -0.83 3.63
N SER A 234 11.55 -1.84 4.36
CA SER A 234 11.60 -3.24 3.93
C SER A 234 10.22 -3.89 4.06
N ALA A 235 9.95 -4.87 3.20
CA ALA A 235 8.78 -5.74 3.25
C ALA A 235 9.14 -7.15 2.76
N PRO A 236 8.39 -8.21 3.14
CA PRO A 236 8.84 -9.59 2.93
C PRO A 236 8.64 -10.15 1.53
N HIS A 237 7.74 -9.57 0.74
CA HIS A 237 7.35 -10.16 -0.54
C HIS A 237 7.78 -9.27 -1.70
N VAL A 238 8.52 -9.84 -2.64
CA VAL A 238 8.89 -9.16 -3.89
C VAL A 238 7.68 -9.12 -4.81
N VAL A 239 7.32 -7.94 -5.28
CA VAL A 239 6.29 -7.75 -6.33
C VAL A 239 6.93 -7.84 -7.70
N THR A 240 7.92 -7.00 -7.93
CA THR A 240 8.68 -6.88 -9.17
C THR A 240 10.04 -6.25 -8.86
N HIS A 241 10.83 -5.94 -9.87
CA HIS A 241 12.09 -5.23 -9.73
C HIS A 241 12.03 -3.92 -10.53
N LEU A 242 12.82 -2.91 -10.17
CA LEU A 242 12.85 -1.62 -10.87
C LEU A 242 13.23 -1.77 -12.35
N SER A 243 13.99 -2.80 -12.72
CA SER A 243 14.30 -3.10 -14.13
C SER A 243 13.09 -3.49 -14.99
N ASP A 244 11.99 -3.89 -14.36
CA ASP A 244 10.74 -4.30 -15.00
C ASP A 244 9.68 -3.18 -14.94
N VAL A 245 10.08 -1.98 -14.49
CA VAL A 245 9.27 -0.77 -14.40
C VAL A 245 9.69 0.19 -15.52
N ASP A 246 8.74 0.73 -16.27
CA ASP A 246 9.04 1.69 -17.36
C ASP A 246 9.21 3.12 -16.81
N VAL A 247 8.39 3.49 -15.81
CA VAL A 247 8.40 4.83 -15.25
C VAL A 247 8.34 4.80 -13.72
N LEU A 248 9.23 5.53 -13.07
CA LEU A 248 9.18 5.82 -11.64
C LEU A 248 8.77 7.27 -11.43
N VAL A 249 7.65 7.47 -10.73
CA VAL A 249 7.21 8.78 -10.23
C VAL A 249 7.57 8.90 -8.76
N THR A 250 8.41 9.87 -8.40
CA THR A 250 8.93 10.03 -7.04
C THR A 250 9.19 11.48 -6.67
N ASN A 251 9.25 11.76 -5.36
CA ASN A 251 9.68 13.06 -4.83
C ASN A 251 11.11 12.93 -4.29
N GLY A 252 12.08 13.42 -5.00
CA GLY A 252 13.49 13.36 -4.62
C GLY A 252 14.35 12.60 -5.61
N ASP A 253 15.61 12.42 -5.28
CA ASP A 253 16.56 11.71 -6.14
C ASP A 253 16.70 10.25 -5.72
N PRO A 254 16.15 9.29 -6.48
CA PRO A 254 16.26 7.88 -6.12
C PRO A 254 17.71 7.37 -6.16
N ALA A 255 18.62 7.99 -6.93
CA ALA A 255 20.01 7.58 -7.01
C ALA A 255 20.74 7.64 -5.66
N THR A 256 20.26 8.46 -4.71
CA THR A 256 20.85 8.58 -3.38
C THR A 256 20.64 7.34 -2.48
N TYR A 257 19.75 6.43 -2.88
CA TYR A 257 19.40 5.24 -2.09
C TYR A 257 20.09 3.96 -2.55
N PHE A 258 20.74 3.98 -3.72
CA PHE A 258 21.43 2.85 -4.30
C PHE A 258 22.94 3.02 -4.24
N ASP A 259 23.68 1.93 -4.05
CA ASP A 259 25.15 1.94 -4.01
C ASP A 259 25.72 2.17 -5.43
N ASP A 260 24.98 1.80 -6.46
CA ASP A 260 25.27 2.10 -7.87
C ASP A 260 23.96 2.39 -8.65
N ALA A 261 24.09 2.83 -9.90
CA ALA A 261 22.96 3.20 -10.74
C ALA A 261 22.27 1.99 -11.43
N THR A 262 22.69 0.76 -11.17
CA THR A 262 22.19 -0.45 -11.87
C THR A 262 20.67 -0.61 -11.74
N PRO A 263 20.05 -0.44 -10.54
CA PRO A 263 18.61 -0.56 -10.41
C PRO A 263 17.80 0.48 -11.19
N LEU A 264 18.42 1.63 -11.55
CA LEU A 264 17.76 2.73 -12.26
C LEU A 264 18.02 2.72 -13.78
N LYS A 265 18.78 1.76 -14.28
CA LYS A 265 19.17 1.70 -15.68
C LYS A 265 17.97 1.41 -16.60
N GLY A 266 17.69 2.33 -17.53
CA GLY A 266 16.58 2.20 -18.47
C GLY A 266 15.22 2.63 -17.93
N LEU A 267 15.18 3.11 -16.69
CA LEU A 267 13.97 3.57 -16.01
C LEU A 267 13.76 5.07 -16.28
N ASP A 268 12.60 5.43 -16.80
CA ASP A 268 12.20 6.84 -16.92
C ASP A 268 11.83 7.37 -15.51
N ILE A 269 12.42 8.50 -15.10
CA ILE A 269 12.18 9.05 -13.75
C ILE A 269 11.50 10.41 -13.86
N ILE A 270 10.29 10.51 -13.31
CA ILE A 270 9.55 11.77 -13.14
C ILE A 270 9.67 12.20 -11.69
N ARG A 271 10.29 13.36 -11.45
CA ARG A 271 10.47 13.93 -10.11
C ARG A 271 9.50 15.09 -9.87
N VAL A 272 8.94 15.14 -8.66
CA VAL A 272 8.06 16.21 -8.18
C VAL A 272 8.64 16.92 -6.98
#